data_8bac76fb3a3b8c4248c8439f756065ff
#
_entry.id   8bac76fb3a3b8c4248c8439f756065ff
#
_cell.length_a   1.000
_cell.length_b   1.000
_cell.length_c   1.000
_cell.angle_alpha   90.00
_cell.angle_beta   90.00
_cell.angle_gamma   90.00
#
_symmetry.space_group_name_H-M   'P 1'
#
loop_
_entity.id
_entity.type
_entity.pdbx_description
1 polymer ?
#
loop_
_entity_poly.entity_id
_entity_poly.type
_entity_poly.pdbx_seq_one_letter_code
_entity_poly.pdbx_strand_id
1 'polypeptide(L)'
;DKSKFIPVSRQGLKDTHYRGGQDAVAMYLANNPKSRLFDGKALILGGSHSPNYNVANSIVGDLSAILIENINPLANLVRVPKKQTALISDFELKRDRIARETMDKNITNISGVPSWMLSVLTRVMELSGKNHLEEVWPNIEMFFHGGVAFTPYRKQYEQLIKSPNMHYMETYNASEGFFGLQNDPTDKSMLLMLDYGGFYECIPMDEFGRENPTVVPLWGVETNKNYAMVISTSSGLWRYIIGDTVMFTSVNPYKFVITGRTKHFINAFGEELIVDNAEQGLAYACQQTGAQVLEYTAAPVFMNDEGKCRHQWLVEFSKEPDNLALFAEALDRRLQEINSDYEAKRYKNITLQPLELIKAQPGLFEMWMKKRGKLGGQNKVPRLSNSREHIEQLLEMNK
;
A
#
# COMPACT_ATOMS: atom_id res chain seq x y z
N ASP A 1 11.77 -2.71 14.15
CA ASP A 1 12.06 -1.31 13.82
C ASP A 1 11.43 -0.40 14.87
N LYS A 2 12.14 0.67 15.27
CA LYS A 2 11.60 1.67 16.19
C LYS A 2 10.52 2.50 15.49
N SER A 3 9.41 2.78 16.18
CA SER A 3 8.38 3.68 15.68
C SER A 3 8.97 5.07 15.40
N LYS A 4 8.58 5.63 14.25
CA LYS A 4 8.96 7.00 13.90
C LYS A 4 7.93 7.97 14.46
N PHE A 5 8.38 9.06 15.04
CA PHE A 5 7.52 10.15 15.50
C PHE A 5 7.60 11.29 14.49
N ILE A 6 6.59 11.41 13.66
CA ILE A 6 6.49 12.45 12.64
C ILE A 6 5.59 13.58 13.17
N PRO A 7 6.08 14.83 13.21
CA PRO A 7 5.26 15.94 13.66
C PRO A 7 4.18 16.28 12.63
N VAL A 8 2.94 16.41 13.08
CA VAL A 8 1.82 16.88 12.25
C VAL A 8 1.26 18.15 12.92
N SER A 9 1.50 19.29 12.27
CA SER A 9 1.02 20.57 12.76
C SER A 9 -0.47 20.77 12.45
N ARG A 10 -1.16 21.65 13.19
CA ARG A 10 -2.55 22.02 12.88
C ARG A 10 -2.70 22.59 11.46
N GLN A 11 -1.70 23.34 11.01
CA GLN A 11 -1.68 23.87 9.65
C GLN A 11 -1.47 22.73 8.62
N GLY A 12 -0.55 21.80 8.89
CA GLY A 12 -0.36 20.60 8.07
C GLY A 12 -1.60 19.74 7.96
N LEU A 13 -2.37 19.57 9.06
CA LEU A 13 -3.66 18.89 8.99
C LEU A 13 -4.60 19.58 8.01
N LYS A 14 -4.74 20.92 8.08
CA LYS A 14 -5.67 21.69 7.27
C LYS A 14 -5.22 21.81 5.82
N ASP A 15 -3.99 22.28 5.60
CA ASP A 15 -3.52 22.73 4.29
C ASP A 15 -2.90 21.58 3.47
N THR A 16 -2.67 20.42 4.07
CA THR A 16 -2.12 19.22 3.44
C THR A 16 -3.15 18.08 3.43
N HIS A 17 -3.41 17.46 4.59
CA HIS A 17 -4.18 16.23 4.66
C HIS A 17 -5.67 16.42 4.35
N TYR A 18 -6.34 17.39 4.99
CA TYR A 18 -7.77 17.64 4.72
C TYR A 18 -7.98 18.24 3.34
N ARG A 19 -7.08 19.12 2.90
CA ARG A 19 -7.11 19.66 1.54
C ARG A 19 -6.95 18.55 0.50
N GLY A 20 -5.99 17.63 0.69
CA GLY A 20 -5.80 16.48 -0.19
C GLY A 20 -7.04 15.59 -0.29
N GLY A 21 -7.70 15.34 0.84
CA GLY A 21 -8.98 14.62 0.85
C GLY A 21 -10.10 15.37 0.11
N GLN A 22 -10.18 16.69 0.25
CA GLN A 22 -11.15 17.52 -0.46
C GLN A 22 -10.89 17.54 -1.96
N ASP A 23 -9.62 17.70 -2.37
CA ASP A 23 -9.24 17.75 -3.78
C ASP A 23 -9.43 16.37 -4.45
N ALA A 24 -9.21 15.26 -3.73
CA ALA A 24 -9.50 13.92 -4.24
C ALA A 24 -11.00 13.77 -4.57
N VAL A 25 -11.88 14.21 -3.66
CA VAL A 25 -13.32 14.21 -3.90
C VAL A 25 -13.69 15.16 -5.06
N ALA A 26 -13.13 16.36 -5.10
CA ALA A 26 -13.41 17.34 -6.17
C ALA A 26 -12.99 16.83 -7.55
N MET A 27 -11.82 16.20 -7.67
CA MET A 27 -11.35 15.60 -8.93
C MET A 27 -12.20 14.41 -9.34
N TYR A 28 -12.62 13.57 -8.38
CA TYR A 28 -13.55 12.48 -8.68
C TYR A 28 -14.88 13.03 -9.26
N LEU A 29 -15.48 14.03 -8.62
CA LEU A 29 -16.74 14.62 -9.08
C LEU A 29 -16.60 15.33 -10.43
N ALA A 30 -15.45 15.98 -10.68
CA ALA A 30 -15.17 16.60 -11.98
C ALA A 30 -15.14 15.57 -13.12
N ASN A 31 -14.58 14.39 -12.87
CA ASN A 31 -14.56 13.27 -13.81
C ASN A 31 -15.91 12.53 -13.89
N ASN A 32 -16.75 12.63 -12.86
CA ASN A 32 -18.03 11.91 -12.75
C ASN A 32 -19.17 12.86 -12.37
N PRO A 33 -19.65 13.71 -13.29
CA PRO A 33 -20.69 14.73 -13.00
C PRO A 33 -22.04 14.15 -12.55
N LYS A 34 -22.28 12.86 -12.78
CA LYS A 34 -23.50 12.14 -12.37
C LYS A 34 -23.32 11.36 -11.07
N SER A 35 -22.19 11.56 -10.38
CA SER A 35 -21.90 10.89 -9.13
C SER A 35 -22.96 11.17 -8.06
N ARG A 36 -23.26 10.14 -7.28
CA ARG A 36 -24.16 10.19 -6.13
C ARG A 36 -23.40 10.06 -4.81
N LEU A 37 -22.12 10.43 -4.82
CA LEU A 37 -21.18 10.28 -3.69
C LEU A 37 -21.77 10.85 -2.38
N PHE A 38 -22.46 11.98 -2.46
CA PHE A 38 -23.04 12.67 -1.30
C PHE A 38 -24.46 12.23 -0.95
N ASP A 39 -25.07 11.31 -1.68
CA ASP A 39 -26.40 10.77 -1.37
C ASP A 39 -26.38 9.81 -0.15
N GLY A 40 -25.19 9.43 0.32
CA GLY A 40 -25.00 8.52 1.43
C GLY A 40 -23.84 8.87 2.35
N LYS A 41 -23.29 7.86 3.01
CA LYS A 41 -22.21 7.96 3.97
C LYS A 41 -20.89 7.48 3.37
N ALA A 42 -19.80 8.09 3.83
CA ALA A 42 -18.44 7.63 3.60
C ALA A 42 -18.00 6.68 4.73
N LEU A 43 -17.65 5.44 4.40
CA LEU A 43 -16.99 4.53 5.33
C LEU A 43 -15.48 4.82 5.33
N ILE A 44 -14.99 5.43 6.40
CA ILE A 44 -13.57 5.83 6.53
C ILE A 44 -12.92 4.98 7.61
N LEU A 45 -11.94 4.17 7.20
CA LEU A 45 -11.12 3.41 8.13
C LEU A 45 -10.02 4.30 8.73
N GLY A 46 -9.81 4.18 10.03
CA GLY A 46 -8.75 4.84 10.76
C GLY A 46 -7.92 3.87 11.60
N GLY A 47 -6.69 4.22 11.86
CA GLY A 47 -5.84 3.55 12.82
C GLY A 47 -6.26 3.78 14.28
N SER A 48 -5.34 3.68 15.20
CA SER A 48 -5.59 3.86 16.63
C SER A 48 -4.63 4.86 17.25
N HIS A 49 -5.00 5.37 18.42
CA HIS A 49 -4.08 6.15 19.25
C HIS A 49 -3.05 5.24 19.92
N SER A 50 -1.90 5.82 20.27
CA SER A 50 -0.85 5.18 21.04
C SER A 50 -0.86 5.73 22.48
N PRO A 51 -1.69 5.18 23.39
CA PRO A 51 -1.93 5.76 24.72
C PRO A 51 -0.68 5.76 25.62
N ASN A 52 0.33 4.97 25.28
CA ASN A 52 1.57 4.85 26.09
C ASN A 52 2.57 5.99 25.88
N TYR A 53 2.29 6.93 24.99
CA TYR A 53 3.16 8.08 24.72
C TYR A 53 2.45 9.35 25.15
N ASN A 54 2.67 9.77 26.43
CA ASN A 54 2.18 11.03 26.94
C ASN A 54 3.20 12.15 26.64
N VAL A 55 2.97 12.88 25.57
CA VAL A 55 3.66 14.16 25.32
C VAL A 55 2.65 15.26 25.61
N ALA A 56 3.02 16.18 26.52
CA ALA A 56 2.13 17.26 26.95
C ALA A 56 1.60 18.04 25.73
N ASN A 57 0.28 18.25 25.70
CA ASN A 57 -0.44 18.97 24.62
C ASN A 57 -0.32 18.37 23.22
N SER A 58 -0.03 17.08 23.09
CA SER A 58 -0.01 16.39 21.79
C SER A 58 -0.80 15.09 21.82
N ILE A 59 -1.27 14.67 20.64
CA ILE A 59 -1.91 13.38 20.41
C ILE A 59 -0.93 12.53 19.63
N VAL A 60 -0.64 11.33 20.12
CA VAL A 60 0.25 10.37 19.47
C VAL A 60 -0.59 9.19 18.97
N GLY A 61 -0.36 8.77 17.72
CA GLY A 61 -1.07 7.66 17.11
C GLY A 61 -0.87 7.61 15.60
N ASP A 62 -1.58 6.71 14.95
CA ASP A 62 -1.64 6.66 13.50
C ASP A 62 -2.19 7.97 12.92
N LEU A 63 -1.66 8.42 11.77
CA LEU A 63 -2.12 9.64 11.13
C LEU A 63 -3.64 9.66 10.94
N SER A 64 -4.22 8.55 10.47
CA SER A 64 -5.65 8.45 10.25
C SER A 64 -6.48 8.57 11.55
N ALA A 65 -5.94 8.14 12.70
CA ALA A 65 -6.57 8.38 14.00
C ALA A 65 -6.51 9.86 14.38
N ILE A 66 -5.37 10.52 14.15
CA ILE A 66 -5.20 11.96 14.38
C ILE A 66 -6.15 12.77 13.50
N LEU A 67 -6.31 12.39 12.22
CA LEU A 67 -7.25 13.03 11.30
C LEU A 67 -8.70 12.88 11.79
N ILE A 68 -9.12 11.67 12.19
CA ILE A 68 -10.47 11.43 12.71
C ILE A 68 -10.71 12.19 14.02
N GLU A 69 -9.70 12.30 14.88
CA GLU A 69 -9.81 13.06 16.14
C GLU A 69 -10.04 14.54 15.91
N ASN A 70 -9.39 15.13 14.92
CA ASN A 70 -9.40 16.57 14.64
C ASN A 70 -10.32 16.98 13.50
N ILE A 71 -11.10 16.05 12.93
CA ILE A 71 -12.01 16.34 11.82
C ILE A 71 -13.11 17.32 12.24
N ASN A 72 -13.55 18.18 11.30
CA ASN A 72 -14.66 19.07 11.53
C ASN A 72 -15.90 18.25 12.01
N PRO A 73 -16.55 18.65 13.12
CA PRO A 73 -17.71 17.95 13.66
C PRO A 73 -18.83 17.70 12.65
N LEU A 74 -19.03 18.60 11.68
CA LEU A 74 -20.02 18.45 10.61
C LEU A 74 -19.71 17.25 9.69
N ALA A 75 -18.46 16.89 9.50
CA ALA A 75 -18.07 15.72 8.73
C ALA A 75 -18.57 14.41 9.37
N ASN A 76 -18.79 14.38 10.68
CA ASN A 76 -19.38 13.22 11.36
C ASN A 76 -20.83 12.95 10.97
N LEU A 77 -21.53 13.92 10.34
CA LEU A 77 -22.87 13.71 9.80
C LEU A 77 -22.87 12.86 8.54
N VAL A 78 -21.77 12.84 7.79
CA VAL A 78 -21.67 12.16 6.49
C VAL A 78 -20.71 10.97 6.50
N ARG A 79 -19.94 10.73 7.56
CA ARG A 79 -19.02 9.60 7.68
C ARG A 79 -19.50 8.55 8.68
N VAL A 80 -19.04 7.32 8.47
CA VAL A 80 -19.11 6.18 9.40
C VAL A 80 -17.75 5.49 9.44
N PRO A 81 -17.43 4.69 10.48
CA PRO A 81 -18.19 4.48 11.71
C PRO A 81 -18.14 5.72 12.63
N LYS A 82 -18.86 5.66 13.73
CA LYS A 82 -18.73 6.68 14.80
C LYS A 82 -17.29 6.76 15.29
N LYS A 83 -16.86 7.94 15.76
CA LYS A 83 -15.50 8.19 16.23
C LYS A 83 -15.01 7.14 17.24
N GLN A 84 -15.86 6.79 18.21
CA GLN A 84 -15.53 5.79 19.23
C GLN A 84 -15.19 4.42 18.61
N THR A 85 -15.96 3.98 17.61
CA THR A 85 -15.72 2.73 16.89
C THR A 85 -14.46 2.82 16.01
N ALA A 86 -14.30 3.95 15.32
CA ALA A 86 -13.14 4.18 14.44
C ALA A 86 -11.79 4.13 15.18
N LEU A 87 -11.76 4.49 16.46
CA LEU A 87 -10.54 4.60 17.26
C LEU A 87 -10.27 3.39 18.18
N ILE A 88 -11.04 2.33 18.09
CA ILE A 88 -10.78 1.07 18.83
C ILE A 88 -9.38 0.57 18.45
N SER A 89 -8.59 0.17 19.45
CA SER A 89 -7.24 -0.35 19.24
C SER A 89 -7.22 -1.84 18.87
N ASP A 90 -8.13 -2.64 19.43
CA ASP A 90 -8.26 -4.05 19.09
C ASP A 90 -8.85 -4.19 17.67
N PHE A 91 -8.08 -4.82 16.78
CA PHE A 91 -8.43 -4.92 15.37
C PHE A 91 -9.67 -5.80 15.13
N GLU A 92 -9.76 -6.94 15.79
CA GLU A 92 -10.87 -7.88 15.56
C GLU A 92 -12.19 -7.29 16.05
N LEU A 93 -12.19 -6.68 17.25
CA LEU A 93 -13.34 -5.98 17.80
C LEU A 93 -13.75 -4.80 16.94
N LYS A 94 -12.76 -4.03 16.48
CA LYS A 94 -12.98 -2.88 15.59
C LYS A 94 -13.65 -3.29 14.29
N ARG A 95 -13.10 -4.31 13.62
CA ARG A 95 -13.63 -4.87 12.38
C ARG A 95 -15.10 -5.31 12.52
N ASP A 96 -15.41 -6.10 13.57
CA ASP A 96 -16.78 -6.58 13.81
C ASP A 96 -17.73 -5.43 14.11
N ARG A 97 -17.33 -4.45 14.92
CA ARG A 97 -18.16 -3.28 15.23
C ARG A 97 -18.38 -2.39 14.01
N ILE A 98 -17.37 -2.15 13.18
CA ILE A 98 -17.52 -1.38 11.94
C ILE A 98 -18.53 -2.08 11.03
N ALA A 99 -18.39 -3.38 10.80
CA ALA A 99 -19.29 -4.14 9.96
C ALA A 99 -20.75 -4.02 10.44
N ARG A 100 -21.01 -4.25 11.73
CA ARG A 100 -22.37 -4.13 12.31
C ARG A 100 -22.92 -2.71 12.25
N GLU A 101 -22.09 -1.69 12.47
CA GLU A 101 -22.52 -0.29 12.47
C GLU A 101 -22.88 0.22 11.07
N THR A 102 -22.33 -0.42 10.02
CA THR A 102 -22.42 0.10 8.65
C THR A 102 -23.37 -0.67 7.73
N MET A 103 -23.72 -1.93 8.10
CA MET A 103 -24.55 -2.80 7.25
C MET A 103 -25.92 -2.20 6.87
N ASP A 104 -26.55 -1.44 7.78
CA ASP A 104 -27.85 -0.80 7.59
C ASP A 104 -27.77 0.63 7.06
N LYS A 105 -26.58 1.09 6.69
CA LYS A 105 -26.36 2.45 6.19
C LYS A 105 -26.27 2.47 4.66
N ASN A 106 -26.69 3.60 4.10
CA ASN A 106 -26.44 3.87 2.68
C ASN A 106 -24.96 4.31 2.51
N ILE A 107 -24.09 3.36 2.20
CA ILE A 107 -22.66 3.65 1.94
C ILE A 107 -22.51 3.91 0.44
N THR A 108 -21.98 5.08 0.11
CA THR A 108 -21.68 5.48 -1.28
C THR A 108 -20.20 5.42 -1.60
N ASN A 109 -19.35 5.58 -0.60
CA ASN A 109 -17.91 5.51 -0.79
C ASN A 109 -17.20 4.94 0.44
N ILE A 110 -16.03 4.37 0.16
CA ILE A 110 -15.16 3.81 1.17
C ILE A 110 -13.76 4.41 1.04
N SER A 111 -13.03 4.54 2.15
CA SER A 111 -11.69 5.12 2.18
C SER A 111 -10.81 4.40 3.19
N GLY A 112 -9.62 4.00 2.76
CA GLY A 112 -8.66 3.33 3.64
C GLY A 112 -7.63 2.48 2.91
N VAL A 113 -6.85 1.74 3.69
CA VAL A 113 -5.85 0.80 3.17
C VAL A 113 -6.55 -0.43 2.59
N PRO A 114 -6.23 -0.86 1.36
CA PRO A 114 -6.90 -1.98 0.68
C PRO A 114 -7.01 -3.26 1.50
N SER A 115 -5.94 -3.75 2.11
CA SER A 115 -5.96 -4.98 2.91
C SER A 115 -6.94 -4.90 4.09
N TRP A 116 -6.99 -3.75 4.75
CA TRP A 116 -7.87 -3.54 5.91
C TRP A 116 -9.32 -3.37 5.51
N MET A 117 -9.56 -2.58 4.49
CA MET A 117 -10.90 -2.40 3.95
C MET A 117 -11.47 -3.76 3.50
N LEU A 118 -10.67 -4.58 2.81
CA LEU A 118 -11.08 -5.91 2.38
C LEU A 118 -11.51 -6.78 3.57
N SER A 119 -10.76 -6.75 4.69
CA SER A 119 -11.12 -7.49 5.91
C SER A 119 -12.46 -7.03 6.50
N VAL A 120 -12.74 -5.72 6.48
CA VAL A 120 -14.03 -5.17 6.92
C VAL A 120 -15.15 -5.57 5.97
N LEU A 121 -14.94 -5.46 4.66
CA LEU A 121 -15.93 -5.84 3.65
C LEU A 121 -16.27 -7.33 3.73
N THR A 122 -15.27 -8.19 3.88
CA THR A 122 -15.48 -9.63 4.10
C THR A 122 -16.37 -9.86 5.33
N ARG A 123 -16.12 -9.14 6.43
CA ARG A 123 -16.95 -9.26 7.64
C ARG A 123 -18.38 -8.79 7.42
N VAL A 124 -18.59 -7.72 6.64
CA VAL A 124 -19.93 -7.27 6.23
C VAL A 124 -20.66 -8.38 5.44
N MET A 125 -19.98 -9.01 4.49
CA MET A 125 -20.54 -10.12 3.70
C MET A 125 -20.92 -11.31 4.58
N GLU A 126 -20.04 -11.73 5.50
CA GLU A 126 -20.31 -12.82 6.46
C GLU A 126 -21.55 -12.55 7.30
N LEU A 127 -21.69 -11.32 7.84
CA LEU A 127 -22.80 -10.96 8.73
C LEU A 127 -24.11 -10.78 7.97
N SER A 128 -24.05 -10.26 6.74
CA SER A 128 -25.25 -10.04 5.92
C SER A 128 -25.77 -11.29 5.23
N GLY A 129 -24.90 -12.31 5.03
CA GLY A 129 -25.21 -13.50 4.26
C GLY A 129 -25.46 -13.23 2.77
N LYS A 130 -25.02 -12.08 2.26
CA LYS A 130 -25.16 -11.67 0.85
C LYS A 130 -23.97 -12.15 0.01
N ASN A 131 -24.14 -12.18 -1.31
CA ASN A 131 -23.11 -12.63 -2.24
C ASN A 131 -22.23 -11.49 -2.77
N HIS A 132 -22.83 -10.30 -2.91
CA HIS A 132 -22.16 -9.11 -3.44
C HIS A 132 -22.44 -7.88 -2.60
N LEU A 133 -21.48 -6.96 -2.54
CA LEU A 133 -21.54 -5.80 -1.65
C LEU A 133 -22.67 -4.82 -2.01
N GLU A 134 -23.02 -4.69 -3.29
CA GLU A 134 -24.15 -3.89 -3.74
C GLU A 134 -25.51 -4.41 -3.28
N GLU A 135 -25.61 -5.65 -2.81
CA GLU A 135 -26.81 -6.16 -2.16
C GLU A 135 -26.97 -5.62 -0.72
N VAL A 136 -25.85 -5.18 -0.13
CA VAL A 136 -25.82 -4.52 1.19
C VAL A 136 -25.82 -3.01 1.03
N TRP A 137 -25.00 -2.49 0.12
CA TRP A 137 -24.84 -1.06 -0.17
C TRP A 137 -25.11 -0.76 -1.64
N PRO A 138 -26.36 -0.61 -2.06
CA PRO A 138 -26.74 -0.49 -3.48
C PRO A 138 -26.16 0.73 -4.21
N ASN A 139 -25.75 1.75 -3.46
CA ASN A 139 -25.23 3.00 -4.00
C ASN A 139 -23.71 3.15 -3.85
N ILE A 140 -22.97 2.06 -3.56
CA ILE A 140 -21.51 2.12 -3.49
C ILE A 140 -20.94 2.42 -4.87
N GLU A 141 -20.11 3.44 -4.98
CA GLU A 141 -19.56 3.88 -6.27
C GLU A 141 -18.08 4.22 -6.23
N MET A 142 -17.45 4.41 -5.05
CA MET A 142 -16.09 4.91 -4.99
C MET A 142 -15.25 4.30 -3.86
N PHE A 143 -14.01 3.92 -4.17
CA PHE A 143 -12.99 3.59 -3.19
C PHE A 143 -11.76 4.50 -3.34
N PHE A 144 -11.56 5.39 -2.37
CA PHE A 144 -10.32 6.13 -2.20
C PHE A 144 -9.33 5.26 -1.41
N HIS A 145 -8.27 4.80 -2.05
CA HIS A 145 -7.32 3.88 -1.43
C HIS A 145 -5.89 4.41 -1.46
N GLY A 146 -5.05 3.89 -0.58
CA GLY A 146 -3.65 4.24 -0.52
C GLY A 146 -2.92 3.45 0.55
N GLY A 147 -1.66 3.77 0.74
CA GLY A 147 -0.83 3.17 1.76
C GLY A 147 -0.22 1.80 1.40
N VAL A 148 -0.82 1.04 0.49
CA VAL A 148 -0.26 -0.18 -0.15
C VAL A 148 -0.67 -0.20 -1.61
N ALA A 149 0.09 -0.89 -2.47
CA ALA A 149 -0.30 -1.11 -3.84
C ALA A 149 -1.67 -1.82 -3.93
N PHE A 150 -2.54 -1.33 -4.81
CA PHE A 150 -3.89 -1.86 -4.97
C PHE A 150 -3.94 -3.11 -5.86
N THR A 151 -2.99 -3.22 -6.77
CA THR A 151 -2.95 -4.28 -7.80
C THR A 151 -3.20 -5.69 -7.25
N PRO A 152 -2.58 -6.14 -6.13
CA PRO A 152 -2.80 -7.47 -5.59
C PRO A 152 -4.23 -7.71 -5.07
N TYR A 153 -4.90 -6.65 -4.66
CA TYR A 153 -6.25 -6.73 -4.07
C TYR A 153 -7.36 -6.50 -5.07
N ARG A 154 -7.06 -5.87 -6.21
CA ARG A 154 -8.06 -5.43 -7.22
C ARG A 154 -9.04 -6.55 -7.58
N LYS A 155 -8.54 -7.73 -7.89
CA LYS A 155 -9.39 -8.86 -8.31
C LYS A 155 -10.37 -9.30 -7.21
N GLN A 156 -9.97 -9.24 -5.95
CA GLN A 156 -10.84 -9.56 -4.80
C GLN A 156 -11.94 -8.50 -4.65
N TYR A 157 -11.60 -7.22 -4.82
CA TYR A 157 -12.60 -6.15 -4.83
C TYR A 157 -13.59 -6.30 -5.99
N GLU A 158 -13.14 -6.62 -7.20
CA GLU A 158 -13.98 -6.87 -8.37
C GLU A 158 -14.85 -8.13 -8.22
N GLN A 159 -14.46 -9.07 -7.38
CA GLN A 159 -15.29 -10.21 -7.01
C GLN A 159 -16.36 -9.86 -5.99
N LEU A 160 -16.05 -9.02 -5.02
CA LEU A 160 -16.98 -8.56 -4.00
C LEU A 160 -17.97 -7.52 -4.51
N ILE A 161 -17.54 -6.65 -5.43
CA ILE A 161 -18.32 -5.52 -5.94
C ILE A 161 -18.47 -5.70 -7.45
N LYS A 162 -19.68 -6.07 -7.89
CA LYS A 162 -20.00 -6.31 -9.30
C LYS A 162 -20.58 -5.08 -10.00
N SER A 163 -20.79 -3.98 -9.24
CA SER A 163 -21.33 -2.75 -9.81
C SER A 163 -20.43 -2.19 -10.92
N PRO A 164 -20.95 -1.95 -12.13
CA PRO A 164 -20.19 -1.33 -13.21
C PRO A 164 -19.85 0.15 -12.93
N ASN A 165 -20.49 0.72 -11.92
CA ASN A 165 -20.29 2.12 -11.50
C ASN A 165 -19.25 2.26 -10.39
N MET A 166 -18.56 1.17 -10.02
CA MET A 166 -17.54 1.22 -8.99
C MET A 166 -16.23 1.79 -9.55
N HIS A 167 -15.75 2.85 -8.92
CA HIS A 167 -14.51 3.53 -9.24
C HIS A 167 -13.46 3.33 -8.14
N TYR A 168 -12.19 3.37 -8.53
CA TYR A 168 -11.03 3.24 -7.64
C TYR A 168 -10.08 4.39 -7.91
N MET A 169 -9.66 5.09 -6.86
CA MET A 169 -8.72 6.21 -6.97
C MET A 169 -7.60 6.05 -5.93
N GLU A 170 -6.38 6.05 -6.40
CA GLU A 170 -5.21 5.98 -5.55
C GLU A 170 -4.85 7.34 -4.99
N THR A 171 -4.46 7.37 -3.71
CA THR A 171 -3.94 8.55 -3.02
C THR A 171 -2.65 8.20 -2.30
N TYR A 172 -1.68 9.12 -2.34
CA TYR A 172 -0.45 9.00 -1.58
C TYR A 172 -0.46 9.96 -0.39
N ASN A 173 -1.02 9.46 0.71
CA ASN A 173 -1.08 10.15 1.99
C ASN A 173 -0.25 9.39 3.03
N ALA A 174 0.77 10.03 3.58
CA ALA A 174 1.65 9.49 4.61
C ALA A 174 1.66 10.43 5.83
N SER A 175 2.24 9.98 6.95
CA SER A 175 2.37 10.82 8.16
C SER A 175 3.14 12.11 7.89
N GLU A 176 4.05 12.05 6.94
CA GLU A 176 4.92 13.14 6.52
C GLU A 176 4.20 14.21 5.66
N GLY A 177 3.11 13.85 4.97
CA GLY A 177 2.36 14.75 4.10
C GLY A 177 1.41 14.03 3.14
N PHE A 178 0.68 14.81 2.36
CA PHE A 178 -0.14 14.32 1.26
C PHE A 178 0.55 14.69 -0.06
N PHE A 179 1.00 13.71 -0.84
CA PHE A 179 1.93 13.94 -1.94
C PHE A 179 1.31 13.76 -3.32
N GLY A 180 0.34 12.88 -3.44
CA GLY A 180 -0.24 12.61 -4.76
C GLY A 180 -1.64 12.05 -4.71
N LEU A 181 -2.34 12.24 -5.83
CA LEU A 181 -3.64 11.62 -6.05
C LEU A 181 -3.84 11.32 -7.54
N GLN A 182 -4.50 10.22 -7.82
CA GLN A 182 -4.87 9.84 -9.18
C GLN A 182 -5.99 10.78 -9.66
N ASN A 183 -5.70 11.59 -10.68
CA ASN A 183 -6.64 12.59 -11.20
C ASN A 183 -7.34 12.15 -12.50
N ASP A 184 -6.90 11.04 -13.08
CA ASP A 184 -7.44 10.46 -14.30
C ASP A 184 -7.69 8.96 -14.07
N PRO A 185 -8.92 8.45 -14.19
CA PRO A 185 -9.24 7.05 -13.95
C PRO A 185 -8.62 6.10 -14.98
N THR A 186 -8.17 6.61 -16.12
CA THR A 186 -7.53 5.83 -17.19
C THR A 186 -6.00 5.77 -17.03
N ASP A 187 -5.43 6.64 -16.20
CA ASP A 187 -4.00 6.73 -15.92
C ASP A 187 -3.71 6.24 -14.48
N LYS A 188 -2.83 5.26 -14.34
CA LYS A 188 -2.42 4.71 -13.04
C LYS A 188 -1.50 5.63 -12.25
N SER A 189 -0.94 6.67 -12.90
CA SER A 189 -0.07 7.61 -12.22
C SER A 189 -0.86 8.63 -11.39
N MET A 190 -0.22 9.11 -10.33
CA MET A 190 -0.76 10.15 -9.47
C MET A 190 -0.18 11.51 -9.86
N LEU A 191 -1.02 12.53 -9.84
CA LEU A 191 -0.60 13.92 -9.93
C LEU A 191 0.17 14.29 -8.66
N LEU A 192 1.37 14.88 -8.79
CA LEU A 192 2.14 15.38 -7.66
C LEU A 192 1.56 16.70 -7.16
N MET A 193 1.28 16.78 -5.88
CA MET A 193 0.67 17.95 -5.23
C MET A 193 1.76 18.94 -4.82
N LEU A 194 1.93 20.02 -5.60
CA LEU A 194 3.04 20.96 -5.44
C LEU A 194 2.81 22.05 -4.40
N ASP A 195 1.56 22.33 -4.07
CA ASP A 195 1.16 23.47 -3.23
C ASP A 195 0.59 23.04 -1.86
N TYR A 196 0.94 21.84 -1.40
CA TYR A 196 0.52 21.30 -0.08
C TYR A 196 1.59 21.48 1.00
N GLY A 197 2.46 22.49 0.86
CA GLY A 197 3.49 22.82 1.83
C GLY A 197 4.67 21.82 1.85
N GLY A 198 4.88 21.09 0.76
CA GLY A 198 6.01 20.21 0.54
C GLY A 198 6.97 20.72 -0.54
N PHE A 199 8.26 20.64 -0.27
CA PHE A 199 9.32 20.82 -1.27
C PHE A 199 9.94 19.46 -1.57
N TYR A 200 10.11 19.14 -2.84
CA TYR A 200 10.53 17.82 -3.30
C TYR A 200 11.93 17.85 -3.91
N GLU A 201 12.75 16.91 -3.47
CA GLU A 201 14.03 16.55 -4.06
C GLU A 201 14.06 15.05 -4.30
N CYS A 202 14.93 14.58 -5.16
CA CYS A 202 15.00 13.18 -5.57
C CYS A 202 16.45 12.70 -5.57
N ILE A 203 16.71 11.50 -5.07
CA ILE A 203 18.01 10.82 -5.21
C ILE A 203 17.80 9.67 -6.20
N PRO A 204 18.55 9.65 -7.33
CA PRO A 204 18.53 8.51 -8.25
C PRO A 204 18.84 7.21 -7.50
N MET A 205 18.07 6.14 -7.77
CA MET A 205 18.24 4.89 -7.01
C MET A 205 19.57 4.20 -7.24
N ASP A 206 20.19 4.38 -8.39
CA ASP A 206 21.55 3.91 -8.70
C ASP A 206 22.66 4.61 -7.88
N GLU A 207 22.34 5.75 -7.27
CA GLU A 207 23.22 6.49 -6.36
C GLU A 207 22.80 6.41 -4.89
N PHE A 208 21.62 5.84 -4.61
CA PHE A 208 21.10 5.77 -3.25
C PHE A 208 22.01 4.90 -2.34
N GLY A 209 22.38 5.46 -1.18
CA GLY A 209 23.30 4.80 -0.25
C GLY A 209 24.76 5.17 -0.43
N ARG A 210 25.15 5.91 -1.45
CA ARG A 210 26.49 6.53 -1.56
C ARG A 210 26.66 7.60 -0.48
N GLU A 211 27.89 7.86 -0.08
CA GLU A 211 28.17 8.88 0.93
C GLU A 211 27.74 10.29 0.50
N ASN A 212 27.91 10.63 -0.78
CA ASN A 212 27.51 11.90 -1.39
C ASN A 212 26.71 11.65 -2.68
N PRO A 213 25.44 11.23 -2.58
CA PRO A 213 24.61 10.99 -3.76
C PRO A 213 24.23 12.32 -4.42
N THR A 214 24.00 12.28 -5.71
CA THR A 214 23.40 13.41 -6.42
C THR A 214 21.97 13.62 -5.90
N VAL A 215 21.64 14.86 -5.56
CA VAL A 215 20.27 15.24 -5.19
C VAL A 215 19.70 16.12 -6.28
N VAL A 216 18.68 15.65 -6.95
CA VAL A 216 18.05 16.30 -8.09
C VAL A 216 16.81 17.06 -7.59
N PRO A 217 16.71 18.37 -7.85
CA PRO A 217 15.48 19.12 -7.59
C PRO A 217 14.38 18.68 -8.57
N LEU A 218 13.11 18.97 -8.22
CA LEU A 218 11.97 18.49 -9.00
C LEU A 218 12.05 18.84 -10.50
N TRP A 219 12.55 20.03 -10.85
CA TRP A 219 12.71 20.45 -12.25
C TRP A 219 13.85 19.76 -13.01
N GLY A 220 14.63 18.94 -12.34
CA GLY A 220 15.71 18.15 -12.94
C GLY A 220 15.40 16.65 -13.00
N VAL A 221 14.21 16.21 -12.59
CA VAL A 221 13.85 14.77 -12.68
C VAL A 221 13.56 14.37 -14.12
N GLU A 222 13.84 13.12 -14.43
CA GLU A 222 13.61 12.49 -15.72
C GLU A 222 12.49 11.47 -15.62
N THR A 223 11.71 11.30 -16.68
CA THR A 223 10.71 10.24 -16.76
C THR A 223 11.37 8.87 -16.87
N ASN A 224 10.68 7.83 -16.37
CA ASN A 224 11.12 6.43 -16.42
C ASN A 224 12.44 6.14 -15.67
N LYS A 225 12.83 7.03 -14.76
CA LYS A 225 13.96 6.85 -13.84
C LYS A 225 13.42 6.71 -12.43
N ASN A 226 13.99 5.79 -11.67
CA ASN A 226 13.55 5.52 -10.30
C ASN A 226 14.32 6.40 -9.29
N TYR A 227 13.61 6.97 -8.34
CA TYR A 227 14.16 7.91 -7.37
C TYR A 227 13.70 7.58 -5.95
N ALA A 228 14.59 7.77 -4.97
CA ALA A 228 14.20 7.91 -3.57
C ALA A 228 13.69 9.34 -3.34
N MET A 229 12.49 9.48 -2.79
CA MET A 229 11.88 10.78 -2.53
C MET A 229 12.45 11.40 -1.26
N VAL A 230 12.88 12.66 -1.36
CA VAL A 230 13.34 13.51 -0.27
C VAL A 230 12.40 14.71 -0.15
N ILE A 231 11.94 15.00 1.06
CA ILE A 231 10.94 16.05 1.30
C ILE A 231 11.40 17.04 2.35
N SER A 232 11.01 18.29 2.17
CA SER A 232 10.99 19.30 3.22
C SER A 232 9.56 19.79 3.37
N THR A 233 9.01 19.81 4.59
CA THR A 233 7.59 20.10 4.80
C THR A 233 7.38 21.25 5.77
N SER A 234 6.23 21.93 5.63
CA SER A 234 5.79 22.96 6.57
C SER A 234 5.53 22.45 8.00
N SER A 235 5.48 21.13 8.19
CA SER A 235 5.38 20.49 9.51
C SER A 235 6.73 20.28 10.20
N GLY A 236 7.85 20.71 9.59
CA GLY A 236 9.18 20.76 10.22
C GLY A 236 10.12 19.62 9.81
N LEU A 237 9.81 18.86 8.79
CA LEU A 237 10.78 17.94 8.19
C LEU A 237 11.68 18.69 7.21
N TRP A 238 12.99 18.47 7.32
CA TRP A 238 14.00 19.10 6.48
C TRP A 238 14.83 18.05 5.75
N ARG A 239 14.76 18.03 4.41
CA ARG A 239 15.46 17.07 3.53
C ARG A 239 15.35 15.64 4.04
N TYR A 240 14.13 15.27 4.42
CA TYR A 240 13.83 13.99 5.02
C TYR A 240 13.62 12.92 3.93
N ILE A 241 14.38 11.82 4.02
CA ILE A 241 14.21 10.67 3.15
C ILE A 241 12.99 9.88 3.66
N ILE A 242 11.88 9.96 2.94
CA ILE A 242 10.62 9.33 3.36
C ILE A 242 10.73 7.80 3.35
N GLY A 243 11.60 7.27 2.51
CA GLY A 243 11.84 5.84 2.35
C GLY A 243 11.00 5.18 1.27
N ASP A 244 10.20 5.94 0.54
CA ASP A 244 9.48 5.46 -0.63
C ASP A 244 10.27 5.80 -1.91
N THR A 245 10.14 4.94 -2.93
CA THR A 245 10.71 5.15 -4.25
C THR A 245 9.60 5.46 -5.25
N VAL A 246 9.90 6.38 -6.16
CA VAL A 246 8.95 6.87 -7.16
C VAL A 246 9.59 6.92 -8.55
N MET A 247 8.78 6.76 -9.56
CA MET A 247 9.17 6.95 -10.96
C MET A 247 8.21 7.95 -11.60
N PHE A 248 8.75 9.01 -12.19
CA PHE A 248 7.94 10.00 -12.90
C PHE A 248 7.52 9.45 -14.26
N THR A 249 6.23 9.55 -14.54
CA THR A 249 5.63 9.19 -15.84
C THR A 249 5.44 10.42 -16.73
N SER A 250 5.39 11.62 -16.12
CA SER A 250 5.31 12.93 -16.79
C SER A 250 5.97 13.99 -15.92
N VAL A 251 6.51 15.02 -16.56
CA VAL A 251 7.07 16.21 -15.88
C VAL A 251 6.27 17.49 -16.17
N ASN A 252 5.22 17.40 -17.00
CA ASN A 252 4.32 18.52 -17.27
C ASN A 252 2.90 18.00 -17.62
N PRO A 253 1.98 17.95 -16.64
CA PRO A 253 2.21 18.11 -15.21
C PRO A 253 3.07 16.97 -14.61
N TYR A 254 3.62 17.19 -13.42
CA TYR A 254 4.34 16.13 -12.73
C TYR A 254 3.39 15.02 -12.31
N LYS A 255 3.59 13.84 -12.89
CA LYS A 255 2.89 12.61 -12.52
C LYS A 255 3.89 11.52 -12.20
N PHE A 256 3.55 10.66 -11.24
CA PHE A 256 4.44 9.61 -10.78
C PHE A 256 3.67 8.37 -10.33
N VAL A 257 4.39 7.26 -10.24
CA VAL A 257 3.95 6.03 -9.58
C VAL A 257 4.90 5.71 -8.42
N ILE A 258 4.37 5.09 -7.37
CA ILE A 258 5.20 4.54 -6.29
C ILE A 258 5.72 3.19 -6.76
N THR A 259 7.03 3.03 -6.79
CA THR A 259 7.71 1.81 -7.27
C THR A 259 8.12 0.87 -6.13
N GLY A 260 8.15 1.38 -4.89
CA GLY A 260 8.48 0.57 -3.73
C GLY A 260 9.03 1.40 -2.57
N ARG A 261 10.00 0.82 -1.87
CA ARG A 261 10.66 1.47 -0.74
C ARG A 261 12.17 1.30 -0.82
N THR A 262 12.91 2.30 -0.32
CA THR A 262 14.38 2.28 -0.26
C THR A 262 14.95 1.14 0.59
N LYS A 263 14.16 0.50 1.44
CA LYS A 263 14.52 -0.65 2.28
C LYS A 263 13.83 -1.96 1.87
N HIS A 264 12.90 -1.92 0.92
CA HIS A 264 12.14 -3.07 0.46
C HIS A 264 12.46 -3.33 -1.01
N PHE A 265 13.68 -3.76 -1.26
CA PHE A 265 14.18 -4.21 -2.56
C PHE A 265 15.17 -5.35 -2.31
N ILE A 266 15.42 -6.14 -3.31
CA ILE A 266 16.48 -7.14 -3.31
C ILE A 266 17.53 -6.70 -4.34
N ASN A 267 18.74 -6.45 -3.87
CA ASN A 267 19.89 -6.12 -4.69
C ASN A 267 21.15 -6.85 -4.17
N ALA A 268 20.94 -8.11 -3.77
CA ALA A 268 22.01 -8.91 -3.16
C ALA A 268 23.06 -9.35 -4.17
N PHE A 269 22.69 -9.39 -5.45
CA PHE A 269 23.50 -9.84 -6.57
C PHE A 269 23.61 -8.82 -7.71
N GLY A 270 23.09 -7.60 -7.50
CA GLY A 270 23.05 -6.52 -8.49
C GLY A 270 21.82 -6.60 -9.41
N GLU A 271 20.72 -7.21 -8.95
CA GLU A 271 19.47 -7.41 -9.69
C GLU A 271 18.44 -6.31 -9.52
N GLU A 272 18.62 -5.40 -8.59
CA GLU A 272 17.74 -4.24 -8.29
C GLU A 272 16.24 -4.54 -8.36
N LEU A 273 15.83 -5.68 -7.78
CA LEU A 273 14.44 -6.09 -7.76
C LEU A 273 13.62 -5.24 -6.79
N ILE A 274 12.74 -4.41 -7.30
CA ILE A 274 11.85 -3.54 -6.51
C ILE A 274 10.46 -4.16 -6.34
N VAL A 275 9.66 -3.61 -5.40
CA VAL A 275 8.32 -4.13 -5.11
C VAL A 275 7.41 -4.09 -6.34
N ASP A 276 7.50 -3.07 -7.18
CA ASP A 276 6.72 -2.98 -8.41
C ASP A 276 7.00 -4.16 -9.37
N ASN A 277 8.26 -4.57 -9.50
CA ASN A 277 8.61 -5.78 -10.28
C ASN A 277 7.95 -7.03 -9.67
N ALA A 278 8.03 -7.19 -8.35
CA ALA A 278 7.43 -8.32 -7.64
C ALA A 278 5.91 -8.39 -7.86
N GLU A 279 5.23 -7.26 -7.76
CA GLU A 279 3.78 -7.15 -7.93
C GLU A 279 3.34 -7.46 -9.37
N GLN A 280 4.06 -6.94 -10.36
CA GLN A 280 3.80 -7.26 -11.78
C GLN A 280 4.07 -8.74 -12.08
N GLY A 281 5.14 -9.32 -11.52
CA GLY A 281 5.48 -10.73 -11.65
C GLY A 281 4.40 -11.64 -11.09
N LEU A 282 3.96 -11.37 -9.85
CA LEU A 282 2.90 -12.12 -9.18
C LEU A 282 1.55 -11.99 -9.91
N ALA A 283 1.20 -10.79 -10.36
CA ALA A 283 -0.04 -10.59 -11.13
C ALA A 283 -0.05 -11.42 -12.42
N TYR A 284 1.08 -11.46 -13.14
CA TYR A 284 1.23 -12.28 -14.31
C TYR A 284 1.13 -13.79 -14.00
N ALA A 285 1.84 -14.26 -12.96
CA ALA A 285 1.77 -15.67 -12.55
C ALA A 285 0.34 -16.08 -12.13
N CYS A 286 -0.38 -15.20 -11.42
CA CYS A 286 -1.80 -15.39 -11.09
C CYS A 286 -2.66 -15.51 -12.34
N GLN A 287 -2.42 -14.67 -13.35
CA GLN A 287 -3.16 -14.71 -14.61
C GLN A 287 -2.94 -16.04 -15.37
N GLN A 288 -1.69 -16.53 -15.38
CA GLN A 288 -1.33 -17.78 -16.08
C GLN A 288 -1.88 -19.03 -15.38
N THR A 289 -2.06 -19.01 -14.06
CA THR A 289 -2.40 -20.20 -13.28
C THR A 289 -3.77 -20.14 -12.61
N GLY A 290 -4.50 -19.04 -12.77
CA GLY A 290 -5.78 -18.84 -12.09
C GLY A 290 -5.71 -18.69 -10.58
N ALA A 291 -4.50 -18.55 -10.02
CA ALA A 291 -4.25 -18.36 -8.60
C ALA A 291 -4.62 -16.93 -8.12
N GLN A 292 -4.74 -16.78 -6.81
CA GLN A 292 -4.89 -15.49 -6.15
C GLN A 292 -3.96 -15.43 -4.95
N VAL A 293 -3.03 -14.47 -4.95
CA VAL A 293 -2.12 -14.22 -3.85
C VAL A 293 -2.79 -13.34 -2.82
N LEU A 294 -2.65 -13.71 -1.54
CA LEU A 294 -3.13 -12.93 -0.41
C LEU A 294 -2.01 -12.08 0.18
N GLU A 295 -0.84 -12.67 0.43
CA GLU A 295 0.32 -12.00 0.98
C GLU A 295 1.61 -12.70 0.52
N TYR A 296 2.74 -11.99 0.54
CA TYR A 296 4.03 -12.56 0.19
C TYR A 296 5.21 -11.82 0.83
N THR A 297 6.34 -12.51 0.90
CA THR A 297 7.65 -11.94 1.16
C THR A 297 8.71 -12.68 0.35
N ALA A 298 9.79 -11.98 0.00
CA ALA A 298 10.94 -12.60 -0.65
C ALA A 298 12.26 -12.07 -0.10
N ALA A 299 13.26 -12.94 -0.07
CA ALA A 299 14.62 -12.61 0.35
C ALA A 299 15.65 -13.45 -0.42
N PRO A 300 16.92 -12.98 -0.54
CA PRO A 300 17.96 -13.74 -1.20
C PRO A 300 18.39 -14.95 -0.36
N VAL A 301 18.69 -16.05 -1.04
CA VAL A 301 19.48 -17.16 -0.51
C VAL A 301 20.90 -16.98 -1.04
N PHE A 302 21.81 -16.66 -0.13
CA PHE A 302 23.22 -16.46 -0.47
C PHE A 302 23.90 -17.79 -0.78
N MET A 303 25.10 -17.73 -1.34
CA MET A 303 25.88 -18.89 -1.78
C MET A 303 25.80 -20.02 -0.75
N ASN A 304 25.34 -21.18 -1.21
CA ASN A 304 25.54 -22.46 -0.54
C ASN A 304 26.91 -23.02 -0.93
N ASP A 305 27.25 -24.20 -0.41
CA ASP A 305 28.50 -24.92 -0.71
C ASP A 305 28.73 -25.21 -2.23
N GLU A 306 27.65 -25.10 -3.03
CA GLU A 306 27.70 -25.24 -4.49
C GLU A 306 27.93 -23.92 -5.24
N GLY A 307 28.07 -22.79 -4.52
CA GLY A 307 28.29 -21.47 -5.12
C GLY A 307 27.06 -20.87 -5.80
N LYS A 308 25.86 -21.35 -5.49
CA LYS A 308 24.61 -20.93 -6.15
C LYS A 308 23.77 -20.02 -5.28
N CYS A 309 23.26 -18.94 -5.88
CA CYS A 309 22.36 -17.98 -5.27
C CYS A 309 20.97 -18.07 -5.87
N ARG A 310 19.94 -17.71 -5.14
CA ARG A 310 18.55 -17.60 -5.64
C ARG A 310 17.74 -16.63 -4.81
N HIS A 311 16.57 -16.25 -5.31
CA HIS A 311 15.53 -15.64 -4.49
C HIS A 311 14.61 -16.73 -3.93
N GLN A 312 14.29 -16.62 -2.66
CA GLN A 312 13.27 -17.47 -2.01
C GLN A 312 12.04 -16.64 -1.73
N TRP A 313 10.91 -17.11 -2.23
CA TRP A 313 9.61 -16.48 -2.11
C TRP A 313 8.71 -17.32 -1.22
N LEU A 314 8.09 -16.72 -0.24
CA LEU A 314 7.04 -17.31 0.59
C LEU A 314 5.74 -16.62 0.25
N VAL A 315 4.75 -17.37 -0.24
CA VAL A 315 3.51 -16.83 -0.80
C VAL A 315 2.32 -17.49 -0.17
N GLU A 316 1.42 -16.69 0.39
CA GLU A 316 0.12 -17.11 0.88
C GLU A 316 -0.93 -16.88 -0.21
N PHE A 317 -1.72 -17.91 -0.50
CA PHE A 317 -2.75 -17.89 -1.52
C PHE A 317 -4.14 -17.83 -0.90
N SER A 318 -5.01 -16.98 -1.43
CA SER A 318 -6.46 -17.08 -1.19
C SER A 318 -7.12 -18.10 -2.14
N LYS A 319 -6.49 -18.29 -3.31
CA LYS A 319 -6.79 -19.39 -4.23
C LYS A 319 -5.48 -19.96 -4.76
N GLU A 320 -5.23 -21.22 -4.48
CA GLU A 320 -3.99 -21.91 -4.90
C GLU A 320 -3.93 -22.07 -6.44
N PRO A 321 -2.72 -22.07 -7.03
CA PRO A 321 -2.52 -22.48 -8.41
C PRO A 321 -2.69 -24.01 -8.55
N ASP A 322 -3.20 -24.46 -9.67
CA ASP A 322 -3.29 -25.89 -9.97
C ASP A 322 -1.90 -26.56 -10.02
N ASN A 323 -0.87 -25.78 -10.37
CA ASN A 323 0.52 -26.22 -10.40
C ASN A 323 1.45 -25.12 -9.87
N LEU A 324 2.03 -25.37 -8.70
CA LEU A 324 2.93 -24.42 -8.02
C LEU A 324 4.24 -24.18 -8.79
N ALA A 325 4.76 -25.21 -9.48
CA ALA A 325 5.98 -25.08 -10.29
C ALA A 325 5.73 -24.18 -11.51
N LEU A 326 4.58 -24.30 -12.16
CA LEU A 326 4.18 -23.41 -13.25
C LEU A 326 4.01 -21.95 -12.80
N PHE A 327 3.48 -21.75 -11.60
CA PHE A 327 3.38 -20.41 -10.99
C PHE A 327 4.77 -19.80 -10.78
N ALA A 328 5.71 -20.58 -10.20
CA ALA A 328 7.07 -20.13 -9.96
C ALA A 328 7.81 -19.81 -11.28
N GLU A 329 7.64 -20.64 -12.31
CA GLU A 329 8.22 -20.40 -13.63
C GLU A 329 7.66 -19.14 -14.30
N ALA A 330 6.34 -18.93 -14.23
CA ALA A 330 5.68 -17.76 -14.77
C ALA A 330 6.15 -16.48 -14.06
N LEU A 331 6.28 -16.52 -12.73
CA LEU A 331 6.83 -15.43 -11.92
C LEU A 331 8.27 -15.11 -12.35
N ASP A 332 9.16 -16.09 -12.35
CA ASP A 332 10.58 -15.93 -12.70
C ASP A 332 10.77 -15.37 -14.12
N ARG A 333 10.02 -15.90 -15.08
CA ARG A 333 10.04 -15.40 -16.46
C ARG A 333 9.59 -13.95 -16.56
N ARG A 334 8.49 -13.60 -15.87
CA ARG A 334 8.00 -12.22 -15.91
C ARG A 334 8.97 -11.24 -15.27
N LEU A 335 9.63 -11.62 -14.18
CA LEU A 335 10.67 -10.81 -13.56
C LEU A 335 11.85 -10.56 -14.54
N GLN A 336 12.27 -11.56 -15.31
CA GLN A 336 13.30 -11.38 -16.36
C GLN A 336 12.83 -10.42 -17.46
N GLU A 337 11.56 -10.48 -17.90
CA GLU A 337 11.02 -9.61 -18.94
C GLU A 337 10.97 -8.14 -18.56
N ILE A 338 10.74 -7.83 -17.27
CA ILE A 338 10.47 -6.46 -16.80
C ILE A 338 11.65 -5.83 -16.03
N ASN A 339 12.69 -6.60 -15.76
CA ASN A 339 13.87 -6.13 -15.04
C ASN A 339 15.14 -6.69 -15.72
N SER A 340 15.83 -5.82 -16.45
CA SER A 340 17.03 -6.17 -17.22
C SER A 340 18.19 -6.64 -16.37
N ASP A 341 18.31 -6.12 -15.13
CA ASP A 341 19.38 -6.53 -14.21
C ASP A 341 19.10 -7.93 -13.66
N TYR A 342 17.84 -8.22 -13.34
CA TYR A 342 17.42 -9.56 -12.97
C TYR A 342 17.63 -10.54 -14.13
N GLU A 343 17.23 -10.18 -15.36
CA GLU A 343 17.48 -10.99 -16.58
C GLU A 343 18.96 -11.30 -16.75
N ALA A 344 19.83 -10.28 -16.66
CA ALA A 344 21.27 -10.45 -16.79
C ALA A 344 21.85 -11.42 -15.74
N LYS A 345 21.37 -11.38 -14.50
CA LYS A 345 21.80 -12.30 -13.43
C LYS A 345 21.24 -13.72 -13.60
N ARG A 346 20.06 -13.84 -14.20
CA ARG A 346 19.42 -15.12 -14.53
C ARG A 346 20.01 -15.80 -15.76
N TYR A 347 20.80 -15.04 -16.57
CA TYR A 347 21.38 -15.56 -17.82
C TYR A 347 22.13 -16.88 -17.62
N LYS A 348 21.68 -17.94 -18.26
CA LYS A 348 22.21 -19.33 -18.17
C LYS A 348 22.36 -19.86 -16.74
N ASN A 349 21.65 -19.29 -15.78
CA ASN A 349 21.73 -19.66 -14.36
C ASN A 349 23.17 -19.57 -13.75
N ILE A 350 23.99 -18.67 -14.27
CA ILE A 350 25.40 -18.56 -13.84
C ILE A 350 25.47 -17.91 -12.46
N THR A 351 24.84 -16.75 -12.29
CA THR A 351 24.88 -15.99 -11.03
C THR A 351 23.68 -16.32 -10.16
N LEU A 352 22.47 -16.24 -10.75
CA LEU A 352 21.23 -16.43 -10.03
C LEU A 352 20.46 -17.63 -10.61
N GLN A 353 20.15 -18.60 -9.76
CA GLN A 353 19.31 -19.75 -10.10
C GLN A 353 17.83 -19.35 -10.22
N PRO A 354 16.95 -20.21 -10.82
CA PRO A 354 15.50 -20.02 -10.74
C PRO A 354 15.07 -19.76 -9.31
N LEU A 355 14.08 -18.87 -9.15
CA LEU A 355 13.53 -18.59 -7.82
C LEU A 355 12.93 -19.84 -7.19
N GLU A 356 13.02 -19.92 -5.89
CA GLU A 356 12.37 -20.95 -5.08
C GLU A 356 11.09 -20.39 -4.49
N LEU A 357 9.96 -21.05 -4.78
CA LEU A 357 8.65 -20.68 -4.26
C LEU A 357 8.20 -21.66 -3.18
N ILE A 358 7.91 -21.13 -2.00
CA ILE A 358 7.35 -21.88 -0.87
C ILE A 358 5.92 -21.38 -0.64
N LYS A 359 4.99 -22.33 -0.52
CA LYS A 359 3.61 -22.04 -0.15
C LYS A 359 3.53 -21.79 1.34
N ALA A 360 2.95 -20.66 1.74
CA ALA A 360 2.61 -20.37 3.12
C ALA A 360 1.32 -21.06 3.52
N GLN A 361 1.23 -21.49 4.79
CA GLN A 361 -0.03 -21.95 5.38
C GLN A 361 -1.04 -20.79 5.48
N PRO A 362 -2.34 -21.05 5.35
CA PRO A 362 -3.36 -20.01 5.50
C PRO A 362 -3.26 -19.28 6.85
N GLY A 363 -3.25 -17.95 6.81
CA GLY A 363 -3.15 -17.10 8.00
C GLY A 363 -1.74 -16.95 8.57
N LEU A 364 -0.70 -17.50 7.92
CA LEU A 364 0.67 -17.45 8.43
C LEU A 364 1.16 -16.02 8.69
N PHE A 365 0.97 -15.12 7.72
CA PHE A 365 1.42 -13.74 7.84
C PHE A 365 0.65 -12.98 8.92
N GLU A 366 -0.64 -13.24 9.07
CA GLU A 366 -1.47 -12.66 10.12
C GLU A 366 -0.99 -13.12 11.50
N MET A 367 -0.77 -14.43 11.69
CA MET A 367 -0.24 -14.99 12.94
C MET A 367 1.14 -14.41 13.29
N TRP A 368 2.04 -14.26 12.29
CA TRP A 368 3.34 -13.67 12.49
C TRP A 368 3.26 -12.20 12.91
N MET A 369 2.38 -11.41 12.27
CA MET A 369 2.14 -10.01 12.65
C MET A 369 1.54 -9.91 14.07
N LYS A 370 0.62 -10.80 14.42
CA LYS A 370 0.03 -10.88 15.77
C LYS A 370 1.08 -11.18 16.83
N LYS A 371 1.96 -12.19 16.58
CA LYS A 371 3.07 -12.56 17.49
C LYS A 371 4.03 -11.40 17.74
N ARG A 372 4.21 -10.51 16.77
CA ARG A 372 5.05 -9.31 16.86
C ARG A 372 4.33 -8.09 17.47
N GLY A 373 3.07 -8.20 17.85
CA GLY A 373 2.25 -7.07 18.30
C GLY A 373 2.02 -6.01 17.23
N LYS A 374 2.10 -6.39 15.94
CA LYS A 374 2.00 -5.50 14.78
C LYS A 374 0.77 -5.81 13.90
N LEU A 375 -0.17 -6.60 14.39
CA LEU A 375 -1.41 -6.84 13.67
C LEU A 375 -2.27 -5.56 13.71
N GLY A 376 -2.68 -5.12 12.54
CA GLY A 376 -3.44 -3.89 12.39
C GLY A 376 -2.55 -2.64 12.38
N GLY A 377 -3.17 -1.46 12.40
CA GLY A 377 -2.45 -0.20 12.24
C GLY A 377 -1.86 -0.04 10.83
N GLN A 378 -0.80 0.71 10.71
CA GLN A 378 -0.09 0.89 9.45
C GLN A 378 1.06 -0.12 9.24
N ASN A 379 1.07 -1.18 10.05
CA ASN A 379 2.10 -2.21 9.93
C ASN A 379 1.86 -3.07 8.69
N LYS A 380 2.95 -3.40 8.00
CA LYS A 380 2.94 -4.16 6.75
C LYS A 380 3.97 -5.28 6.82
N VAL A 381 3.68 -6.36 6.12
CA VAL A 381 4.69 -7.40 5.85
C VAL A 381 5.77 -6.82 4.93
N PRO A 382 7.06 -6.96 5.26
CA PRO A 382 8.14 -6.58 4.35
C PRO A 382 8.10 -7.47 3.09
N ARG A 383 7.75 -6.87 1.95
CA ARG A 383 7.55 -7.58 0.67
C ARG A 383 8.85 -8.13 0.10
N LEU A 384 9.89 -7.30 0.07
CA LEU A 384 11.23 -7.64 -0.38
C LEU A 384 12.24 -7.21 0.68
N SER A 385 13.28 -8.00 0.90
CA SER A 385 14.33 -7.67 1.86
C SER A 385 15.65 -8.29 1.45
N ASN A 386 16.75 -7.52 1.53
CA ASN A 386 18.11 -8.08 1.44
C ASN A 386 18.49 -8.93 2.66
N SER A 387 17.79 -8.76 3.79
CA SER A 387 17.94 -9.56 5.00
C SER A 387 16.94 -10.72 5.02
N ARG A 388 17.40 -11.87 5.47
CA ARG A 388 16.57 -13.06 5.64
C ARG A 388 15.82 -13.12 6.98
N GLU A 389 16.02 -12.15 7.89
CA GLU A 389 15.48 -12.18 9.25
C GLU A 389 13.97 -12.47 9.29
N HIS A 390 13.20 -11.83 8.44
CA HIS A 390 11.74 -11.96 8.45
C HIS A 390 11.28 -13.27 7.80
N ILE A 391 11.87 -13.62 6.66
CA ILE A 391 11.49 -14.85 5.97
C ILE A 391 11.85 -16.09 6.77
N GLU A 392 12.97 -16.08 7.50
CA GLU A 392 13.35 -17.20 8.39
C GLU A 392 12.36 -17.41 9.53
N GLN A 393 11.91 -16.32 10.17
CA GLN A 393 10.86 -16.40 11.20
C GLN A 393 9.56 -16.97 10.66
N LEU A 394 9.17 -16.56 9.47
CA LEU A 394 7.97 -17.05 8.79
C LEU A 394 8.11 -18.53 8.40
N LEU A 395 9.27 -18.93 7.86
CA LEU A 395 9.56 -20.32 7.50
C LEU A 395 9.57 -21.25 8.71
N GLU A 396 10.05 -20.79 9.87
CA GLU A 396 9.95 -21.54 11.12
C GLU A 396 8.49 -21.77 11.54
N MET A 397 7.64 -20.79 11.34
CA MET A 397 6.21 -20.89 11.67
C MET A 397 5.39 -21.65 10.62
N ASN A 398 5.95 -21.85 9.43
CA ASN A 398 5.31 -22.53 8.29
C ASN A 398 5.51 -24.06 8.33
N LYS A 399 6.29 -24.57 9.30
CA LYS A 399 6.51 -26.00 9.52
C LYS A 399 5.30 -26.63 10.22
#